data_e58b4d0005aaf346770555c76d705c75
#
_entry.id   e58b4d0005aaf346770555c76d705c75
#
_cell.length_a   1.000
_cell.length_b   1.000
_cell.length_c   1.000
_cell.angle_alpha   90.00
_cell.angle_beta   90.00
_cell.angle_gamma   90.00
#
_symmetry.space_group_name_H-M   'P 1'
#
loop_
_entity.id
_entity.type
_entity.pdbx_description
1 polymer ?
#
loop_
_entity_poly.entity_id
_entity_poly.type
_entity_poly.pdbx_seq_one_letter_code
_entity_poly.pdbx_strand_id
1 'polypeptide(L)'
;MPLSGLPDCGSFCDSLVTICDEGRAFARNPCRLNMCFQRSRAGMKRIVLFSGGSACRSINVALCQRGADVTRVVPAWDSGGSSKVIRERLSILSVGDIRQALMTMAHGEGCAGDVVKICNARVSANLGFDDARKEFLFYAEGRHPLLERMEPGLRGAILNYLNTFATSVGRDFDFRHGSVGNFILTGACVAHNGDVNTAIFVFRKLCGIGGNVWPSSCDNDLVLSATLRDGRRLAPQDVITSMGAEDAKVGIAEVELAGADQALPVANSAVLDAVARADLIAIGPGSLYTSILPHLLVTGLVSAIERANCPKVFIGNILQCRETMGLTLEDVLAAADLHVRKGGGGTSNLFNFVLANRMLFPFEKTVGTFPYLREDPQEKNGRHIIKGEFEDAWSRGQHDGDATAAALLKIASGDASDA
;
A
#
# COMPACT_ATOMS: atom_id res chain seq x y z
N MET A 1 29.62 -15.83 31.96
CA MET A 1 29.95 -16.61 30.76
C MET A 1 29.32 -15.91 29.59
N PRO A 2 30.08 -15.41 28.61
CA PRO A 2 29.53 -14.69 27.47
C PRO A 2 29.00 -15.67 26.42
N LEU A 3 27.80 -15.38 25.89
CA LEU A 3 27.19 -16.06 24.75
C LEU A 3 27.90 -15.55 23.48
N SER A 4 28.86 -16.32 22.98
CA SER A 4 29.44 -16.14 21.65
C SER A 4 28.73 -17.09 20.68
N GLY A 5 28.10 -16.60 19.64
CA GLY A 5 27.59 -17.45 18.57
C GLY A 5 26.42 -16.87 17.77
N LEU A 6 26.50 -15.59 17.37
CA LEU A 6 25.66 -15.09 16.28
C LEU A 6 26.53 -15.01 15.00
N PRO A 7 26.09 -15.53 13.85
CA PRO A 7 26.86 -15.39 12.61
C PRO A 7 26.86 -13.93 12.15
N ASP A 8 28.02 -13.50 11.71
CA ASP A 8 28.34 -12.15 11.25
C ASP A 8 27.46 -11.75 10.06
N CYS A 9 26.84 -10.59 10.13
CA CYS A 9 25.95 -10.03 9.12
C CYS A 9 26.64 -9.77 7.76
N GLY A 10 27.97 -9.74 7.74
CA GLY A 10 28.79 -9.57 6.54
C GLY A 10 28.71 -10.74 5.56
N SER A 11 28.61 -11.98 6.05
CA SER A 11 28.56 -13.16 5.18
C SER A 11 27.25 -13.35 4.42
N PHE A 12 26.17 -12.72 4.90
CA PHE A 12 24.84 -12.81 4.26
C PHE A 12 24.70 -11.82 3.09
N CYS A 13 25.35 -10.65 3.16
CA CYS A 13 25.41 -9.72 2.04
C CYS A 13 26.22 -10.28 0.87
N ASP A 14 27.32 -10.98 1.15
CA ASP A 14 28.16 -11.59 0.12
C ASP A 14 27.45 -12.75 -0.59
N SER A 15 26.62 -13.52 0.11
CA SER A 15 25.81 -14.60 -0.49
C SER A 15 24.74 -14.11 -1.45
N LEU A 16 24.13 -12.94 -1.19
CA LEU A 16 23.14 -12.34 -2.10
C LEU A 16 23.79 -11.72 -3.35
N VAL A 17 25.06 -11.34 -3.29
CA VAL A 17 25.83 -10.86 -4.45
C VAL A 17 26.24 -12.05 -5.32
N THR A 18 26.55 -13.21 -4.75
CA THR A 18 26.98 -14.41 -5.48
C THR A 18 25.83 -15.07 -6.29
N ILE A 19 24.57 -14.96 -5.84
CA ILE A 19 23.41 -15.49 -6.57
C ILE A 19 23.15 -14.75 -7.90
N CYS A 20 23.69 -13.55 -8.08
CA CYS A 20 23.59 -12.82 -9.35
C CYS A 20 24.65 -13.18 -10.40
N ASP A 21 25.65 -13.98 -10.06
CA ASP A 21 26.83 -14.20 -10.93
C ASP A 21 26.85 -15.52 -11.74
N GLU A 22 25.96 -16.47 -11.48
CA GLU A 22 25.97 -17.77 -12.18
C GLU A 22 25.06 -17.90 -13.42
N GLY A 23 24.65 -16.79 -14.00
CA GLY A 23 23.81 -16.75 -15.23
C GLY A 23 24.44 -16.04 -16.40
N ARG A 24 25.46 -16.64 -17.08
CA ARG A 24 26.14 -16.23 -18.33
C ARG A 24 27.36 -15.32 -18.16
N ALA A 25 28.49 -15.92 -18.51
CA ALA A 25 29.76 -15.23 -18.75
C ALA A 25 29.62 -14.13 -19.82
N PHE A 26 29.60 -12.87 -19.38
CA PHE A 26 30.01 -11.73 -20.22
C PHE A 26 30.51 -10.57 -19.37
N ALA A 27 31.81 -10.27 -19.61
CA ALA A 27 32.49 -9.00 -19.39
C ALA A 27 32.66 -8.45 -17.96
N ARG A 28 33.88 -8.60 -17.48
CA ARG A 28 34.52 -7.89 -16.37
C ARG A 28 34.45 -6.36 -16.56
N ASN A 29 33.43 -5.70 -15.99
CA ASN A 29 33.51 -4.30 -15.58
C ASN A 29 32.28 -3.90 -14.72
N PRO A 30 32.36 -3.78 -13.41
CA PRO A 30 31.25 -3.42 -12.53
C PRO A 30 30.65 -2.02 -12.83
N CYS A 31 31.44 -1.11 -13.41
CA CYS A 31 30.93 0.22 -13.87
C CYS A 31 30.00 0.13 -15.08
N ARG A 32 30.09 -0.90 -15.92
CA ARG A 32 29.20 -1.05 -17.09
C ARG A 32 27.85 -1.63 -16.73
N LEU A 33 27.76 -2.53 -15.72
CA LEU A 33 26.47 -3.03 -15.26
C LEU A 33 25.61 -1.94 -14.61
N ASN A 34 26.19 -1.07 -13.79
CA ASN A 34 25.47 0.07 -13.23
C ASN A 34 25.02 1.08 -14.30
N MET A 35 25.80 1.31 -15.33
CA MET A 35 25.43 2.20 -16.44
C MET A 35 24.39 1.58 -17.38
N CYS A 36 24.36 0.25 -17.58
CA CYS A 36 23.28 -0.41 -18.33
C CYS A 36 21.96 -0.39 -17.58
N PHE A 37 21.95 -0.62 -16.26
CA PHE A 37 20.74 -0.50 -15.42
C PHE A 37 20.24 0.94 -15.32
N GLN A 38 21.13 1.93 -15.32
CA GLN A 38 20.76 3.35 -15.34
C GLN A 38 20.32 3.82 -16.74
N ARG A 39 20.87 3.29 -17.84
CA ARG A 39 20.46 3.64 -19.19
C ARG A 39 19.10 3.09 -19.59
N SER A 40 18.66 1.94 -19.04
CA SER A 40 17.30 1.40 -19.30
C SER A 40 16.18 2.16 -18.58
N ARG A 41 16.51 3.02 -17.59
CA ARG A 41 15.54 3.86 -16.85
C ARG A 41 15.43 5.29 -17.38
N ALA A 42 16.29 5.71 -18.31
CA ALA A 42 16.19 7.02 -18.92
C ALA A 42 14.94 7.09 -19.82
N GLY A 43 13.91 7.82 -19.37
CA GLY A 43 12.62 7.94 -20.05
C GLY A 43 11.42 7.30 -19.36
N MET A 44 11.62 6.48 -18.34
CA MET A 44 10.51 5.92 -17.55
C MET A 44 9.86 6.99 -16.68
N LYS A 45 8.54 7.11 -16.75
CA LYS A 45 7.79 8.01 -15.85
C LYS A 45 7.73 7.44 -14.43
N ARG A 46 8.12 8.23 -13.45
CA ARG A 46 8.09 7.90 -12.01
C ARG A 46 6.75 8.34 -11.44
N ILE A 47 5.90 7.38 -11.16
CA ILE A 47 4.55 7.60 -10.64
C ILE A 47 4.52 7.26 -9.16
N VAL A 48 4.17 8.22 -8.32
CA VAL A 48 3.90 7.99 -6.89
C VAL A 48 2.39 7.89 -6.69
N LEU A 49 1.93 6.76 -6.15
CA LEU A 49 0.52 6.44 -6.01
C LEU A 49 0.15 6.18 -4.55
N PHE A 50 -0.56 7.12 -3.93
CA PHE A 50 -1.11 7.00 -2.59
C PHE A 50 -2.45 6.28 -2.62
N SER A 51 -2.57 5.18 -1.88
CA SER A 51 -3.80 4.35 -1.87
C SER A 51 -3.81 3.38 -0.70
N GLY A 52 -4.94 2.69 -0.48
CA GLY A 52 -4.98 1.54 0.44
C GLY A 52 -4.18 0.33 -0.05
N GLY A 53 -4.04 -0.69 0.77
CA GLY A 53 -3.23 -1.88 0.46
C GLY A 53 -3.71 -2.67 -0.74
N SER A 54 -5.00 -2.94 -0.86
CA SER A 54 -5.60 -3.77 -1.93
C SER A 54 -6.03 -2.98 -3.16
N ALA A 55 -6.31 -1.69 -2.99
CA ALA A 55 -6.72 -0.82 -4.09
C ALA A 55 -5.62 -0.69 -5.15
N CYS A 56 -5.96 -0.26 -6.33
CA CYS A 56 -5.03 0.04 -7.43
C CYS A 56 -4.30 -1.15 -8.04
N ARG A 57 -4.70 -2.40 -7.78
CA ARG A 57 -4.01 -3.55 -8.40
C ARG A 57 -4.00 -3.47 -9.93
N SER A 58 -5.16 -3.27 -10.55
CA SER A 58 -5.29 -3.16 -12.01
C SER A 58 -4.47 -1.99 -12.55
N ILE A 59 -4.54 -0.83 -11.88
CA ILE A 59 -3.79 0.38 -12.24
C ILE A 59 -2.27 0.13 -12.13
N ASN A 60 -1.80 -0.50 -11.05
CA ASN A 60 -0.38 -0.83 -10.89
C ASN A 60 0.13 -1.74 -11.99
N VAL A 61 -0.62 -2.81 -12.29
CA VAL A 61 -0.25 -3.76 -13.35
C VAL A 61 -0.13 -3.04 -14.68
N ALA A 62 -1.13 -2.24 -15.03
CA ALA A 62 -1.17 -1.50 -16.28
C ALA A 62 -0.05 -0.45 -16.39
N LEU A 63 0.24 0.30 -15.31
CA LEU A 63 1.35 1.26 -15.27
C LEU A 63 2.71 0.55 -15.47
N CYS A 64 2.94 -0.54 -14.76
CA CYS A 64 4.19 -1.31 -14.90
C CYS A 64 4.33 -1.92 -16.30
N GLN A 65 3.27 -2.47 -16.88
CA GLN A 65 3.26 -3.00 -18.24
C GLN A 65 3.54 -1.93 -19.30
N ARG A 66 3.15 -0.68 -19.02
CA ARG A 66 3.43 0.50 -19.86
C ARG A 66 4.80 1.13 -19.58
N GLY A 67 5.63 0.48 -18.75
CA GLY A 67 7.00 0.90 -18.48
C GLY A 67 7.14 2.04 -17.47
N ALA A 68 6.17 2.29 -16.61
CA ALA A 68 6.29 3.25 -15.52
C ALA A 68 7.07 2.69 -14.32
N ASP A 69 7.84 3.54 -13.65
CA ASP A 69 8.44 3.23 -12.34
C ASP A 69 7.43 3.63 -11.24
N VAL A 70 6.76 2.65 -10.68
CA VAL A 70 5.66 2.87 -9.74
C VAL A 70 6.16 2.76 -8.31
N THR A 71 5.91 3.79 -7.51
CA THR A 71 6.04 3.77 -6.04
C THR A 71 4.66 3.88 -5.43
N ARG A 72 4.22 2.85 -4.72
CA ARG A 72 2.99 2.89 -3.92
C ARG A 72 3.28 3.38 -2.52
N VAL A 73 2.45 4.31 -2.05
CA VAL A 73 2.46 4.78 -0.65
C VAL A 73 1.16 4.31 0.01
N VAL A 74 1.30 3.60 1.13
CA VAL A 74 0.18 2.90 1.77
C VAL A 74 0.04 3.26 3.25
N PRO A 75 -1.14 3.03 3.86
CA PRO A 75 -1.38 3.21 5.28
C PRO A 75 -0.44 2.36 6.16
N ALA A 76 -0.13 2.89 7.34
CA ALA A 76 0.57 2.19 8.42
C ALA A 76 -0.31 2.03 9.69
N TRP A 77 -1.59 2.42 9.62
CA TRP A 77 -2.55 2.48 10.74
C TRP A 77 -3.68 1.45 10.64
N ASP A 78 -3.63 0.50 9.69
CA ASP A 78 -4.61 -0.58 9.60
C ASP A 78 -4.72 -1.34 10.93
N SER A 79 -5.94 -1.52 11.41
CA SER A 79 -6.24 -2.20 12.67
C SER A 79 -7.12 -3.44 12.48
N GLY A 80 -7.25 -3.94 11.24
CA GLY A 80 -8.06 -5.10 10.91
C GLY A 80 -7.32 -6.43 10.92
N GLY A 81 -8.06 -7.51 11.07
CA GLY A 81 -7.58 -8.89 10.90
C GLY A 81 -6.29 -9.24 11.64
N SER A 82 -5.34 -9.89 10.96
CA SER A 82 -4.07 -10.28 11.57
C SER A 82 -3.15 -9.12 11.89
N SER A 83 -3.33 -7.94 11.28
CA SER A 83 -2.57 -6.73 11.63
C SER A 83 -2.82 -6.31 13.07
N LYS A 84 -4.08 -6.37 13.52
CA LYS A 84 -4.48 -6.03 14.89
C LYS A 84 -3.73 -6.88 15.92
N VAL A 85 -3.83 -8.19 15.80
CA VAL A 85 -3.23 -9.14 16.77
C VAL A 85 -1.71 -9.00 16.81
N ILE A 86 -1.06 -8.77 15.66
CA ILE A 86 0.38 -8.54 15.58
C ILE A 86 0.77 -7.22 16.26
N ARG A 87 0.04 -6.14 15.98
CA ARG A 87 0.30 -4.82 16.59
C ARG A 87 0.12 -4.84 18.10
N GLU A 88 -0.95 -5.44 18.59
CA GLU A 88 -1.20 -5.59 20.03
C GLU A 88 -0.10 -6.37 20.74
N ARG A 89 0.52 -7.34 20.05
CA ARG A 89 1.57 -8.20 20.63
C ARG A 89 2.97 -7.59 20.60
N LEU A 90 3.32 -6.89 19.52
CA LEU A 90 4.69 -6.46 19.25
C LEU A 90 4.88 -4.93 19.25
N SER A 91 3.80 -4.15 19.42
CA SER A 91 3.83 -2.67 19.36
C SER A 91 4.57 -2.13 18.13
N ILE A 92 4.26 -2.69 16.95
CA ILE A 92 4.84 -2.28 15.66
C ILE A 92 3.79 -1.61 14.78
N LEU A 93 4.23 -0.94 13.71
CA LEU A 93 3.31 -0.41 12.71
C LEU A 93 2.52 -1.55 12.02
N SER A 94 1.39 -1.20 11.40
CA SER A 94 0.62 -2.19 10.66
C SER A 94 1.32 -2.64 9.38
N VAL A 95 1.53 -3.95 9.24
CA VAL A 95 2.13 -4.56 8.04
C VAL A 95 1.08 -5.02 7.01
N GLY A 96 -0.22 -4.95 7.35
CA GLY A 96 -1.30 -5.52 6.53
C GLY A 96 -1.41 -4.88 5.16
N ASP A 97 -1.56 -3.56 5.10
CA ASP A 97 -1.65 -2.80 3.85
C ASP A 97 -0.34 -2.84 3.06
N ILE A 98 0.81 -2.82 3.77
CA ILE A 98 2.13 -2.93 3.13
C ILE A 98 2.25 -4.26 2.40
N ARG A 99 1.98 -5.38 3.09
CA ARG A 99 2.03 -6.73 2.49
C ARG A 99 1.01 -6.84 1.35
N GLN A 100 -0.20 -6.32 1.53
CA GLN A 100 -1.23 -6.37 0.48
C GLN A 100 -0.79 -5.60 -0.77
N ALA A 101 -0.23 -4.41 -0.60
CA ALA A 101 0.29 -3.63 -1.71
C ALA A 101 1.46 -4.34 -2.41
N LEU A 102 2.38 -4.94 -1.65
CA LEU A 102 3.47 -5.75 -2.21
C LEU A 102 2.92 -6.90 -3.07
N MET A 103 1.86 -7.58 -2.61
CA MET A 103 1.22 -8.65 -3.38
C MET A 103 0.51 -8.14 -4.65
N THR A 104 -0.02 -6.92 -4.64
CA THR A 104 -0.59 -6.32 -5.87
C THR A 104 0.49 -5.94 -6.89
N MET A 105 1.72 -5.67 -6.42
CA MET A 105 2.88 -5.37 -7.26
C MET A 105 3.62 -6.64 -7.73
N ALA A 106 3.29 -7.80 -7.17
CA ALA A 106 3.92 -9.08 -7.48
C ALA A 106 3.31 -9.70 -8.75
N HIS A 107 3.75 -9.25 -9.91
CA HIS A 107 3.32 -9.72 -11.23
C HIS A 107 4.48 -9.70 -12.23
N GLY A 108 4.30 -10.36 -13.38
CA GLY A 108 5.31 -10.46 -14.44
C GLY A 108 6.26 -11.64 -14.27
N GLU A 109 7.12 -11.84 -15.29
CA GLU A 109 8.02 -13.00 -15.38
C GLU A 109 9.10 -13.08 -14.30
N GLY A 110 9.49 -11.91 -13.73
CA GLY A 110 10.47 -11.84 -12.64
C GLY A 110 9.93 -12.21 -11.27
N CYS A 111 8.61 -12.43 -11.15
CA CYS A 111 7.97 -12.67 -9.87
C CYS A 111 8.17 -14.13 -9.41
N ALA A 112 8.59 -14.32 -8.15
CA ALA A 112 8.73 -15.63 -7.53
C ALA A 112 7.35 -16.21 -7.14
N GLY A 113 6.66 -16.83 -8.10
CA GLY A 113 5.25 -17.24 -7.98
C GLY A 113 4.94 -18.09 -6.75
N ASP A 114 5.82 -19.02 -6.36
CA ASP A 114 5.61 -19.85 -5.17
C ASP A 114 5.77 -19.05 -3.88
N VAL A 115 6.68 -18.06 -3.84
CA VAL A 115 6.80 -17.11 -2.71
C VAL A 115 5.52 -16.28 -2.58
N VAL A 116 5.00 -15.76 -3.68
CA VAL A 116 3.76 -14.96 -3.67
C VAL A 116 2.57 -15.79 -3.17
N LYS A 117 2.47 -17.07 -3.54
CA LYS A 117 1.43 -17.98 -3.02
C LYS A 117 1.56 -18.17 -1.52
N ILE A 118 2.78 -18.39 -1.00
CA ILE A 118 3.04 -18.49 0.46
C ILE A 118 2.67 -17.18 1.16
N CYS A 119 3.08 -16.04 0.62
CA CYS A 119 2.76 -14.73 1.20
C CYS A 119 1.25 -14.39 1.18
N ASN A 120 0.48 -15.01 0.30
CA ASN A 120 -0.98 -14.88 0.26
C ASN A 120 -1.71 -15.96 1.10
N ALA A 121 -1.01 -16.98 1.57
CA ALA A 121 -1.59 -18.01 2.41
C ALA A 121 -2.08 -17.45 3.76
N ARG A 122 -3.09 -18.09 4.32
CA ARG A 122 -3.62 -17.76 5.64
C ARG A 122 -3.80 -19.04 6.44
N VAL A 123 -3.49 -18.95 7.73
CA VAL A 123 -3.86 -19.99 8.69
C VAL A 123 -5.39 -20.03 8.80
N SER A 124 -5.96 -21.21 8.83
CA SER A 124 -7.41 -21.40 8.85
C SER A 124 -8.05 -20.72 10.07
N ALA A 125 -9.16 -20.03 9.84
CA ALA A 125 -9.95 -19.37 10.89
C ALA A 125 -10.75 -20.37 11.75
N ASN A 126 -11.05 -21.56 11.21
CA ASN A 126 -11.95 -22.53 11.81
C ASN A 126 -11.22 -23.57 12.70
N LEU A 127 -9.92 -23.46 12.85
CA LEU A 127 -9.12 -24.34 13.69
C LEU A 127 -9.22 -23.93 15.18
N GLY A 128 -9.00 -24.92 16.07
CA GLY A 128 -8.68 -24.62 17.45
C GLY A 128 -7.33 -23.92 17.59
N PHE A 129 -7.08 -23.30 18.74
CA PHE A 129 -5.85 -22.55 19.01
C PHE A 129 -4.58 -23.38 18.76
N ASP A 130 -4.52 -24.61 19.30
CA ASP A 130 -3.35 -25.48 19.14
C ASP A 130 -3.16 -25.97 17.70
N ASP A 131 -4.24 -26.22 16.98
CA ASP A 131 -4.16 -26.69 15.60
C ASP A 131 -3.78 -25.56 14.64
N ALA A 132 -4.23 -24.34 14.88
CA ALA A 132 -3.76 -23.17 14.15
C ALA A 132 -2.25 -22.94 14.35
N ARG A 133 -1.76 -23.15 15.56
CA ARG A 133 -0.33 -23.13 15.84
C ARG A 133 0.43 -24.23 15.09
N LYS A 134 -0.09 -25.47 15.04
CA LYS A 134 0.50 -26.57 14.27
C LYS A 134 0.54 -26.25 12.77
N GLU A 135 -0.53 -25.64 12.23
CA GLU A 135 -0.57 -25.20 10.83
C GLU A 135 0.49 -24.13 10.57
N PHE A 136 0.62 -23.13 11.45
CA PHE A 136 1.70 -22.15 11.33
C PHE A 136 3.10 -22.80 11.37
N LEU A 137 3.33 -23.73 12.32
CA LEU A 137 4.61 -24.44 12.43
C LEU A 137 4.92 -25.27 11.18
N PHE A 138 3.90 -25.78 10.47
CA PHE A 138 4.09 -26.47 9.20
C PHE A 138 4.76 -25.58 8.14
N TYR A 139 4.45 -24.26 8.13
CA TYR A 139 5.16 -23.29 7.32
C TYR A 139 6.54 -22.97 7.89
N ALA A 140 6.66 -22.70 9.19
CA ALA A 140 7.90 -22.26 9.82
C ALA A 140 9.00 -23.34 9.85
N GLU A 141 8.63 -24.62 9.81
CA GLU A 141 9.52 -25.77 9.68
C GLU A 141 9.85 -26.14 8.22
N GLY A 142 9.29 -25.40 7.26
CA GLY A 142 9.54 -25.62 5.83
C GLY A 142 8.93 -26.87 5.24
N ARG A 143 7.93 -27.47 5.90
CA ARG A 143 7.25 -28.69 5.47
C ARG A 143 6.16 -28.48 4.42
N HIS A 144 5.81 -27.21 4.14
CA HIS A 144 4.83 -26.90 3.12
C HIS A 144 5.41 -27.20 1.72
N PRO A 145 4.70 -27.91 0.81
CA PRO A 145 5.23 -28.34 -0.49
C PRO A 145 5.77 -27.19 -1.37
N LEU A 146 5.20 -25.98 -1.27
CA LEU A 146 5.72 -24.82 -2.00
C LEU A 146 7.10 -24.41 -1.47
N LEU A 147 7.34 -24.48 -0.16
CA LEU A 147 8.63 -24.16 0.46
C LEU A 147 9.69 -25.20 0.13
N GLU A 148 9.32 -26.48 0.03
CA GLU A 148 10.25 -27.56 -0.33
C GLU A 148 10.82 -27.41 -1.73
N ARG A 149 10.05 -26.82 -2.65
CA ARG A 149 10.46 -26.62 -4.05
C ARG A 149 11.25 -25.33 -4.29
N MET A 150 11.30 -24.45 -3.30
CA MET A 150 12.02 -23.17 -3.45
C MET A 150 13.53 -23.37 -3.47
N GLU A 151 14.20 -22.42 -4.11
CA GLU A 151 15.66 -22.30 -4.03
C GLU A 151 16.10 -22.23 -2.55
N PRO A 152 17.19 -22.96 -2.17
CA PRO A 152 17.58 -23.09 -0.75
C PRO A 152 17.81 -21.78 0.00
N GLY A 153 18.44 -20.77 -0.62
CA GLY A 153 18.70 -19.48 0.00
C GLY A 153 17.41 -18.69 0.24
N LEU A 154 16.52 -18.70 -0.74
CA LEU A 154 15.20 -18.07 -0.64
C LEU A 154 14.33 -18.73 0.44
N ARG A 155 14.28 -20.04 0.44
CA ARG A 155 13.63 -20.84 1.48
C ARG A 155 14.20 -20.51 2.86
N GLY A 156 15.52 -20.53 3.01
CA GLY A 156 16.22 -20.23 4.25
C GLY A 156 15.84 -18.85 4.82
N ALA A 157 15.78 -17.83 3.98
CA ALA A 157 15.37 -16.48 4.38
C ALA A 157 13.91 -16.44 4.90
N ILE A 158 12.98 -17.08 4.18
CA ILE A 158 11.57 -17.15 4.59
C ILE A 158 11.43 -17.87 5.94
N LEU A 159 12.10 -19.01 6.09
CA LEU A 159 12.07 -19.78 7.36
C LEU A 159 12.67 -19.01 8.52
N ASN A 160 13.77 -18.30 8.29
CA ASN A 160 14.37 -17.44 9.30
C ASN A 160 13.38 -16.38 9.79
N TYR A 161 12.68 -15.69 8.90
CA TYR A 161 11.70 -14.66 9.29
C TYR A 161 10.46 -15.26 9.97
N LEU A 162 9.96 -16.42 9.54
CA LEU A 162 8.86 -17.10 10.23
C LEU A 162 9.27 -17.53 11.65
N ASN A 163 10.49 -18.03 11.83
CA ASN A 163 11.00 -18.44 13.15
C ASN A 163 11.30 -17.24 14.05
N THR A 164 11.82 -16.14 13.48
CA THR A 164 11.99 -14.86 14.20
C THR A 164 10.64 -14.35 14.70
N PHE A 165 9.61 -14.35 13.84
CA PHE A 165 8.26 -13.99 14.25
C PHE A 165 7.74 -14.89 15.37
N ALA A 166 7.81 -16.21 15.21
CA ALA A 166 7.34 -17.19 16.22
C ALA A 166 7.98 -16.98 17.59
N THR A 167 9.28 -16.71 17.60
CA THR A 167 10.04 -16.44 18.83
C THR A 167 9.60 -15.14 19.50
N SER A 168 9.36 -14.09 18.70
CA SER A 168 8.99 -12.77 19.19
C SER A 168 7.57 -12.70 19.77
N VAL A 169 6.61 -13.41 19.16
CA VAL A 169 5.22 -13.41 19.65
C VAL A 169 4.97 -14.38 20.80
N GLY A 170 5.81 -15.40 20.97
CA GLY A 170 5.70 -16.38 22.06
C GLY A 170 4.64 -17.47 21.80
N ARG A 171 4.42 -18.30 22.84
CA ARG A 171 3.59 -19.52 22.71
C ARG A 171 2.10 -19.28 22.77
N ASP A 172 1.68 -18.20 23.35
CA ASP A 172 0.29 -17.79 23.60
C ASP A 172 -0.31 -16.91 22.48
N PHE A 173 0.43 -16.74 21.36
CA PHE A 173 -0.05 -15.99 20.21
C PHE A 173 -1.09 -16.78 19.41
N ASP A 174 -2.20 -16.12 19.07
CA ASP A 174 -3.27 -16.69 18.26
C ASP A 174 -2.97 -16.55 16.75
N PHE A 175 -2.65 -17.68 16.12
CA PHE A 175 -2.35 -17.73 14.69
C PHE A 175 -3.57 -17.81 13.78
N ARG A 176 -4.78 -18.01 14.35
CA ARG A 176 -6.01 -18.18 13.55
C ARG A 176 -6.24 -17.00 12.61
N HIS A 177 -6.66 -17.30 11.39
CA HIS A 177 -6.92 -16.30 10.35
C HIS A 177 -5.70 -15.43 9.99
N GLY A 178 -4.54 -15.74 10.51
CA GLY A 178 -3.31 -14.98 10.30
C GLY A 178 -2.76 -15.12 8.88
N SER A 179 -2.26 -14.05 8.32
CA SER A 179 -1.59 -14.06 7.02
C SER A 179 -0.13 -14.49 7.16
N VAL A 180 0.28 -15.55 6.46
CA VAL A 180 1.69 -16.01 6.46
C VAL A 180 2.63 -14.90 5.96
N GLY A 181 2.21 -14.12 4.95
CA GLY A 181 2.99 -12.98 4.47
C GLY A 181 3.14 -11.87 5.51
N ASN A 182 2.12 -11.61 6.36
CA ASN A 182 2.25 -10.69 7.47
C ASN A 182 3.26 -11.21 8.50
N PHE A 183 3.26 -12.51 8.79
CA PHE A 183 4.23 -13.12 9.70
C PHE A 183 5.67 -13.01 9.16
N ILE A 184 5.87 -13.28 7.86
CA ILE A 184 7.19 -13.12 7.21
C ILE A 184 7.65 -11.66 7.26
N LEU A 185 6.80 -10.71 6.88
CA LEU A 185 7.15 -9.29 6.87
C LEU A 185 7.42 -8.76 8.28
N THR A 186 6.61 -9.16 9.27
CA THR A 186 6.85 -8.82 10.68
C THR A 186 8.16 -9.43 11.19
N GLY A 187 8.40 -10.70 10.90
CA GLY A 187 9.66 -11.35 11.26
C GLY A 187 10.88 -10.67 10.64
N ALA A 188 10.75 -10.19 9.40
CA ALA A 188 11.79 -9.37 8.77
C ALA A 188 11.97 -8.03 9.48
N CYS A 189 10.88 -7.32 9.87
CA CYS A 189 10.98 -6.10 10.66
C CYS A 189 11.72 -6.33 11.97
N VAL A 190 11.36 -7.37 12.70
CA VAL A 190 12.04 -7.73 13.98
C VAL A 190 13.50 -8.08 13.75
N ALA A 191 13.82 -8.88 12.73
CA ALA A 191 15.20 -9.28 12.41
C ALA A 191 16.09 -8.06 12.03
N HIS A 192 15.48 -6.98 11.53
CA HIS A 192 16.16 -5.73 11.20
C HIS A 192 15.89 -4.61 12.22
N ASN A 193 15.75 -4.97 13.51
CA ASN A 193 15.62 -4.03 14.64
C ASN A 193 14.46 -3.02 14.48
N GLY A 194 13.36 -3.42 13.86
CA GLY A 194 12.18 -2.57 13.63
C GLY A 194 12.28 -1.71 12.37
N ASP A 195 13.35 -1.77 11.58
CA ASP A 195 13.46 -1.03 10.32
C ASP A 195 12.55 -1.64 9.25
N VAL A 196 11.35 -1.05 9.12
CA VAL A 196 10.34 -1.48 8.15
C VAL A 196 10.79 -1.27 6.71
N ASN A 197 11.56 -0.23 6.42
CA ASN A 197 12.02 0.04 5.06
C ASN A 197 12.99 -1.04 4.58
N THR A 198 13.91 -1.47 5.44
CA THR A 198 14.80 -2.62 5.17
C THR A 198 13.97 -3.92 5.02
N ALA A 199 13.02 -4.17 5.91
CA ALA A 199 12.14 -5.35 5.82
C ALA A 199 11.36 -5.40 4.50
N ILE A 200 10.79 -4.27 4.05
CA ILE A 200 10.10 -4.14 2.78
C ILE A 200 11.07 -4.39 1.61
N PHE A 201 12.27 -3.82 1.66
CA PHE A 201 13.26 -4.03 0.62
C PHE A 201 13.60 -5.51 0.46
N VAL A 202 13.88 -6.21 1.56
CA VAL A 202 14.16 -7.66 1.55
C VAL A 202 12.96 -8.44 1.04
N PHE A 203 11.76 -8.15 1.55
CA PHE A 203 10.52 -8.83 1.13
C PHE A 203 10.27 -8.67 -0.39
N ARG A 204 10.51 -7.47 -0.93
CA ARG A 204 10.43 -7.23 -2.38
C ARG A 204 11.40 -8.10 -3.16
N LYS A 205 12.63 -8.25 -2.66
CA LYS A 205 13.63 -9.12 -3.30
C LYS A 205 13.22 -10.57 -3.27
N LEU A 206 12.69 -11.06 -2.14
CA LEU A 206 12.15 -12.41 -2.01
C LEU A 206 11.01 -12.69 -3.01
N CYS A 207 10.15 -11.72 -3.26
CA CYS A 207 9.02 -11.86 -4.18
C CYS A 207 9.34 -11.52 -5.64
N GLY A 208 10.53 -10.99 -5.95
CA GLY A 208 10.89 -10.53 -7.31
C GLY A 208 10.09 -9.31 -7.77
N ILE A 209 9.70 -8.40 -6.85
CA ILE A 209 8.89 -7.21 -7.15
C ILE A 209 9.75 -6.08 -7.70
N GLY A 210 9.41 -5.57 -8.88
CA GLY A 210 10.15 -4.50 -9.56
C GLY A 210 9.89 -3.08 -9.05
N GLY A 211 8.66 -2.74 -8.65
CA GLY A 211 8.28 -1.42 -8.15
C GLY A 211 8.59 -1.21 -6.66
N ASN A 212 8.18 -0.07 -6.10
CA ASN A 212 8.36 0.25 -4.69
C ASN A 212 7.03 0.28 -3.92
N VAL A 213 7.07 -0.09 -2.64
CA VAL A 213 5.97 0.09 -1.70
C VAL A 213 6.55 0.65 -0.41
N TRP A 214 5.99 1.74 0.09
CA TRP A 214 6.42 2.36 1.34
C TRP A 214 5.21 2.75 2.19
N PRO A 215 5.26 2.59 3.53
CA PRO A 215 4.27 3.20 4.41
C PRO A 215 4.45 4.72 4.42
N SER A 216 3.36 5.48 4.57
CA SER A 216 3.42 6.95 4.66
C SER A 216 4.24 7.42 5.85
N SER A 217 4.16 6.70 6.96
CA SER A 217 4.93 6.88 8.19
C SER A 217 5.49 5.54 8.64
N CYS A 218 6.65 5.57 9.30
CA CYS A 218 7.23 4.40 9.97
C CYS A 218 6.89 4.38 11.47
N ASP A 219 6.08 5.31 11.95
CA ASP A 219 5.72 5.40 13.37
C ASP A 219 4.86 4.19 13.78
N ASN A 220 5.16 3.66 14.94
CA ASN A 220 4.39 2.60 15.57
C ASN A 220 3.12 3.17 16.23
N ASP A 221 2.17 2.29 16.54
CA ASP A 221 0.99 2.57 17.37
C ASP A 221 0.09 3.72 16.87
N LEU A 222 0.12 4.01 15.57
CA LEU A 222 -0.77 4.99 14.96
C LEU A 222 -2.22 4.54 15.07
N VAL A 223 -3.08 5.43 15.56
CA VAL A 223 -4.52 5.22 15.67
C VAL A 223 -5.25 6.23 14.82
N LEU A 224 -6.10 5.72 13.94
CA LEU A 224 -7.05 6.52 13.16
C LEU A 224 -8.35 6.64 13.92
N SER A 225 -8.85 7.85 14.05
CA SER A 225 -10.19 8.14 14.59
C SER A 225 -10.99 9.01 13.63
N ALA A 226 -12.30 8.82 13.60
CA ALA A 226 -13.24 9.60 12.82
C ALA A 226 -14.23 10.31 13.74
N THR A 227 -14.55 11.55 13.43
CA THR A 227 -15.65 12.30 14.05
C THR A 227 -16.82 12.31 13.07
N LEU A 228 -17.97 11.82 13.49
CA LEU A 228 -19.20 11.86 12.71
C LEU A 228 -19.79 13.28 12.73
N ARG A 229 -20.68 13.60 11.78
CA ARG A 229 -21.33 14.92 11.69
C ARG A 229 -22.19 15.28 12.90
N ASP A 230 -22.60 14.29 13.70
CA ASP A 230 -23.33 14.49 14.97
C ASP A 230 -22.39 14.60 16.20
N GLY A 231 -21.07 14.62 16.01
CA GLY A 231 -20.06 14.75 17.04
C GLY A 231 -19.61 13.44 17.70
N ARG A 232 -20.24 12.30 17.39
CA ARG A 232 -19.77 11.00 17.89
C ARG A 232 -18.44 10.63 17.27
N ARG A 233 -17.62 9.89 18.02
CA ARG A 233 -16.29 9.48 17.62
C ARG A 233 -16.19 7.98 17.43
N LEU A 234 -15.57 7.54 16.35
CA LEU A 234 -15.28 6.14 16.03
C LEU A 234 -13.78 5.94 15.99
N ALA A 235 -13.28 4.88 16.61
CA ALA A 235 -11.89 4.45 16.59
C ALA A 235 -11.80 2.97 17.03
N PRO A 236 -10.78 2.22 16.62
CA PRO A 236 -9.78 2.53 15.62
C PRO A 236 -10.28 2.33 14.17
N GLN A 237 -9.40 2.21 13.21
CA GLN A 237 -9.69 2.15 11.77
C GLN A 237 -10.69 1.05 11.38
N ASP A 238 -10.60 -0.16 11.95
CA ASP A 238 -11.51 -1.27 11.68
C ASP A 238 -12.96 -0.99 12.13
N VAL A 239 -13.15 -0.23 13.20
CA VAL A 239 -14.47 0.25 13.66
C VAL A 239 -15.07 1.20 12.63
N ILE A 240 -14.26 2.14 12.10
CA ILE A 240 -14.68 3.10 11.08
C ILE A 240 -15.10 2.35 9.81
N THR A 241 -14.26 1.43 9.33
CA THR A 241 -14.53 0.65 8.12
C THR A 241 -15.78 -0.22 8.24
N SER A 242 -16.05 -0.75 9.45
CA SER A 242 -17.20 -1.62 9.73
C SER A 242 -18.42 -0.89 10.28
N MET A 243 -18.45 0.45 10.23
CA MET A 243 -19.56 1.26 10.75
C MET A 243 -20.93 0.77 10.28
N GLY A 244 -21.94 0.88 11.13
CA GLY A 244 -23.32 0.50 10.84
C GLY A 244 -23.98 1.42 9.81
N ALA A 245 -25.14 1.01 9.29
CA ALA A 245 -25.88 1.80 8.32
C ALA A 245 -26.33 3.17 8.87
N GLU A 246 -26.64 3.25 10.16
CA GLU A 246 -27.06 4.53 10.80
C GLU A 246 -25.86 5.50 10.88
N ASP A 247 -24.68 5.04 11.27
CA ASP A 247 -23.48 5.88 11.30
C ASP A 247 -23.09 6.34 9.89
N ALA A 248 -23.21 5.44 8.90
CA ALA A 248 -22.96 5.77 7.50
C ALA A 248 -23.91 6.86 6.97
N LYS A 249 -25.18 6.87 7.42
CA LYS A 249 -26.14 7.94 7.07
C LYS A 249 -25.81 9.28 7.74
N VAL A 250 -25.33 9.25 8.98
CA VAL A 250 -24.86 10.47 9.66
C VAL A 250 -23.64 11.03 8.90
N GLY A 251 -22.75 10.17 8.47
CA GLY A 251 -21.55 10.50 7.69
C GLY A 251 -20.40 11.00 8.54
N ILE A 252 -19.20 10.87 8.01
CA ILE A 252 -17.96 11.32 8.62
C ILE A 252 -17.76 12.80 8.32
N ALA A 253 -17.46 13.61 9.34
CA ALA A 253 -17.07 15.00 9.19
C ALA A 253 -15.57 15.12 8.89
N GLU A 254 -14.76 14.41 9.68
CA GLU A 254 -13.30 14.48 9.60
C GLU A 254 -12.64 13.25 10.23
N VAL A 255 -11.35 13.08 9.93
CA VAL A 255 -10.51 12.08 10.60
C VAL A 255 -9.29 12.72 11.23
N GLU A 256 -8.73 12.01 12.20
CA GLU A 256 -7.49 12.35 12.89
C GLU A 256 -6.60 11.12 12.97
N LEU A 257 -5.29 11.33 12.81
CA LEU A 257 -4.27 10.29 12.90
C LEU A 257 -3.22 10.71 13.93
N ALA A 258 -3.04 9.91 14.97
CA ALA A 258 -2.09 10.21 16.04
C ALA A 258 -1.45 8.94 16.59
N GLY A 259 -0.26 9.07 17.14
CA GLY A 259 0.39 8.05 17.96
C GLY A 259 -0.21 7.94 19.35
N ALA A 260 0.28 7.01 20.17
CA ALA A 260 -0.22 6.74 21.51
C ALA A 260 -0.20 7.99 22.42
N ASP A 261 0.84 8.81 22.31
CA ASP A 261 1.00 10.05 23.10
C ASP A 261 0.41 11.29 22.40
N GLN A 262 -0.57 11.11 21.51
CA GLN A 262 -1.12 12.18 20.66
C GLN A 262 -0.05 12.83 19.75
N ALA A 263 1.10 12.19 19.56
CA ALA A 263 2.13 12.65 18.65
C ALA A 263 1.64 12.56 17.20
N LEU A 264 1.91 13.59 16.41
CA LEU A 264 1.58 13.59 15.00
C LEU A 264 2.57 12.66 14.24
N PRO A 265 2.07 11.81 13.34
CA PRO A 265 2.92 10.93 12.55
C PRO A 265 3.88 11.73 11.65
N VAL A 266 5.10 11.22 11.49
CA VAL A 266 6.12 11.84 10.64
C VAL A 266 6.26 11.07 9.33
N ALA A 267 6.42 11.80 8.22
CA ALA A 267 6.55 11.21 6.91
C ALA A 267 7.81 10.32 6.79
N ASN A 268 7.63 9.14 6.22
CA ASN A 268 8.72 8.25 5.86
C ASN A 268 9.67 8.93 4.85
N SER A 269 10.97 8.97 5.16
CA SER A 269 11.98 9.59 4.29
C SER A 269 12.01 8.99 2.88
N ALA A 270 11.79 7.68 2.74
CA ALA A 270 11.70 7.03 1.44
C ALA A 270 10.52 7.52 0.60
N VAL A 271 9.42 7.90 1.24
CA VAL A 271 8.25 8.53 0.57
C VAL A 271 8.58 9.96 0.16
N LEU A 272 9.20 10.75 1.04
CA LEU A 272 9.62 12.12 0.73
C LEU A 272 10.57 12.15 -0.48
N ASP A 273 11.52 11.23 -0.52
CA ASP A 273 12.45 11.05 -1.64
C ASP A 273 11.73 10.65 -2.94
N ALA A 274 10.74 9.79 -2.87
CA ALA A 274 9.95 9.39 -4.03
C ALA A 274 9.11 10.56 -4.56
N VAL A 275 8.44 11.30 -3.67
CA VAL A 275 7.64 12.50 -4.00
C VAL A 275 8.51 13.58 -4.66
N ALA A 276 9.71 13.85 -4.13
CA ALA A 276 10.61 14.85 -4.68
C ALA A 276 11.08 14.55 -6.12
N ARG A 277 11.08 13.27 -6.50
CA ARG A 277 11.52 12.81 -7.84
C ARG A 277 10.38 12.40 -8.75
N ALA A 278 9.14 12.54 -8.32
CA ALA A 278 7.97 12.12 -9.08
C ALA A 278 7.78 12.91 -10.37
N ASP A 279 7.39 12.25 -11.44
CA ASP A 279 6.90 12.86 -12.67
C ASP A 279 5.35 13.00 -12.65
N LEU A 280 4.68 12.31 -11.72
CA LEU A 280 3.28 12.46 -11.39
C LEU A 280 3.02 11.90 -9.99
N ILE A 281 2.18 12.58 -9.22
CA ILE A 281 1.66 12.11 -7.93
C ILE A 281 0.15 11.88 -8.09
N ALA A 282 -0.31 10.67 -7.80
CA ALA A 282 -1.73 10.33 -7.78
C ALA A 282 -2.17 9.91 -6.37
N ILE A 283 -3.37 10.33 -5.97
CA ILE A 283 -3.99 9.98 -4.68
C ILE A 283 -5.34 9.34 -4.94
N GLY A 284 -5.54 8.13 -4.41
CA GLY A 284 -6.70 7.28 -4.68
C GLY A 284 -6.42 6.27 -5.82
N PRO A 285 -7.40 5.39 -6.13
CA PRO A 285 -8.65 5.18 -5.39
C PRO A 285 -8.44 4.41 -4.08
N GLY A 286 -9.49 4.38 -3.25
CA GLY A 286 -9.50 3.65 -1.97
C GLY A 286 -10.56 4.21 -1.03
N SER A 287 -10.71 3.60 0.14
CA SER A 287 -11.58 4.09 1.20
C SER A 287 -11.17 5.50 1.59
N LEU A 288 -12.08 6.47 1.40
CA LEU A 288 -11.74 7.89 1.48
C LEU A 288 -11.15 8.26 2.85
N TYR A 289 -11.90 8.01 3.92
CA TYR A 289 -11.55 8.44 5.26
C TYR A 289 -10.59 7.50 5.98
N THR A 290 -10.54 6.22 5.60
CA THR A 290 -9.67 5.26 6.30
C THR A 290 -8.36 4.98 5.57
N SER A 291 -8.29 5.18 4.24
CA SER A 291 -7.07 4.86 3.48
C SER A 291 -6.48 6.05 2.72
N ILE A 292 -7.28 7.05 2.34
CA ILE A 292 -6.83 8.14 1.45
C ILE A 292 -6.51 9.42 2.21
N LEU A 293 -7.49 10.00 2.89
CA LEU A 293 -7.33 11.28 3.59
C LEU A 293 -6.28 11.24 4.71
N PRO A 294 -6.11 10.14 5.48
CA PRO A 294 -5.11 10.12 6.53
C PRO A 294 -3.66 10.25 6.05
N HIS A 295 -3.34 9.95 4.78
CA HIS A 295 -2.03 10.28 4.22
C HIS A 295 -1.72 11.78 4.32
N LEU A 296 -2.74 12.63 4.12
CA LEU A 296 -2.61 14.08 4.17
C LEU A 296 -2.39 14.62 5.59
N LEU A 297 -2.61 13.80 6.62
CA LEU A 297 -2.39 14.16 8.04
C LEU A 297 -0.97 13.81 8.52
N VAL A 298 -0.17 13.13 7.70
CA VAL A 298 1.21 12.79 8.03
C VAL A 298 2.10 14.03 7.88
N THR A 299 2.75 14.43 8.98
CA THR A 299 3.55 15.65 9.07
C THR A 299 4.64 15.70 8.00
N GLY A 300 4.68 16.81 7.28
CA GLY A 300 5.66 17.06 6.20
C GLY A 300 5.27 16.51 4.84
N LEU A 301 4.26 15.63 4.74
CA LEU A 301 3.90 14.98 3.48
C LEU A 301 3.18 15.95 2.52
N VAL A 302 2.17 16.68 3.00
CA VAL A 302 1.45 17.68 2.17
C VAL A 302 2.43 18.73 1.64
N SER A 303 3.29 19.28 2.50
CA SER A 303 4.30 20.26 2.10
C SER A 303 5.29 19.69 1.06
N ALA A 304 5.64 18.41 1.13
CA ALA A 304 6.48 17.76 0.13
C ALA A 304 5.76 17.63 -1.21
N ILE A 305 4.47 17.23 -1.19
CA ILE A 305 3.64 17.13 -2.40
C ILE A 305 3.44 18.51 -3.04
N GLU A 306 3.18 19.56 -2.26
CA GLU A 306 3.06 20.93 -2.76
C GLU A 306 4.32 21.38 -3.50
N ARG A 307 5.50 21.11 -2.92
CA ARG A 307 6.80 21.48 -3.51
C ARG A 307 7.19 20.67 -4.74
N ALA A 308 6.60 19.50 -4.95
CA ALA A 308 6.91 18.66 -6.10
C ALA A 308 6.48 19.37 -7.41
N ASN A 309 7.41 19.48 -8.36
CA ASN A 309 7.14 20.13 -9.65
C ASN A 309 6.60 19.12 -10.67
N CYS A 310 5.43 18.54 -10.37
CA CYS A 310 4.76 17.57 -11.24
C CYS A 310 3.22 17.66 -11.06
N PRO A 311 2.42 17.13 -11.99
CA PRO A 311 0.97 17.02 -11.83
C PRO A 311 0.58 16.24 -10.58
N LYS A 312 -0.48 16.71 -9.89
CA LYS A 312 -1.11 16.05 -8.75
C LYS A 312 -2.52 15.66 -9.15
N VAL A 313 -2.81 14.37 -9.14
CA VAL A 313 -4.06 13.79 -9.63
C VAL A 313 -4.83 13.19 -8.45
N PHE A 314 -6.10 13.55 -8.32
CA PHE A 314 -7.04 12.83 -7.47
C PHE A 314 -7.81 11.82 -8.33
N ILE A 315 -7.81 10.54 -7.94
CA ILE A 315 -8.55 9.49 -8.63
C ILE A 315 -9.84 9.24 -7.83
N GLY A 316 -10.97 9.70 -8.37
CA GLY A 316 -12.28 9.47 -7.77
C GLY A 316 -12.65 7.99 -7.75
N ASN A 317 -13.32 7.54 -6.69
CA ASN A 317 -13.86 6.19 -6.64
C ASN A 317 -14.99 6.02 -7.67
N ILE A 318 -15.17 4.80 -8.18
CA ILE A 318 -16.30 4.47 -9.08
C ILE A 318 -17.61 4.52 -8.32
N LEU A 319 -17.67 3.85 -7.18
CA LEU A 319 -18.84 3.75 -6.32
C LEU A 319 -18.65 4.50 -5.01
N GLN A 320 -19.76 4.89 -4.41
CA GLN A 320 -19.80 5.21 -2.99
C GLN A 320 -19.50 3.97 -2.14
N CYS A 321 -19.24 4.17 -0.87
CA CYS A 321 -19.12 3.13 0.15
C CYS A 321 -19.76 3.62 1.46
N ARG A 322 -19.66 2.86 2.53
CA ARG A 322 -20.19 3.30 3.84
C ARG A 322 -19.61 4.63 4.32
N GLU A 323 -18.35 4.88 4.04
CA GLU A 323 -17.67 6.12 4.42
C GLU A 323 -18.14 7.35 3.61
N THR A 324 -18.63 7.12 2.38
CA THR A 324 -18.99 8.18 1.42
C THR A 324 -20.45 8.13 1.01
N MET A 325 -21.30 7.50 1.82
CA MET A 325 -22.75 7.41 1.53
C MET A 325 -23.37 8.79 1.37
N GLY A 326 -24.00 9.01 0.20
CA GLY A 326 -24.67 10.28 -0.14
C GLY A 326 -23.72 11.42 -0.54
N LEU A 327 -22.41 11.22 -0.56
CA LEU A 327 -21.47 12.24 -1.00
C LEU A 327 -21.41 12.32 -2.53
N THR A 328 -21.21 13.51 -3.05
CA THR A 328 -20.82 13.79 -4.43
C THR A 328 -19.29 13.81 -4.57
N LEU A 329 -18.78 13.85 -5.80
CA LEU A 329 -17.36 14.06 -6.06
C LEU A 329 -16.88 15.39 -5.47
N GLU A 330 -17.71 16.44 -5.52
CA GLU A 330 -17.39 17.75 -4.94
C GLU A 330 -17.25 17.66 -3.41
N ASP A 331 -18.13 16.93 -2.72
CA ASP A 331 -18.02 16.68 -1.28
C ASP A 331 -16.72 15.95 -0.93
N VAL A 332 -16.35 14.96 -1.75
CA VAL A 332 -15.11 14.19 -1.60
C VAL A 332 -13.89 15.12 -1.76
N LEU A 333 -13.88 15.99 -2.75
CA LEU A 333 -12.80 16.94 -2.97
C LEU A 333 -12.75 18.00 -1.86
N ALA A 334 -13.89 18.47 -1.37
CA ALA A 334 -13.97 19.39 -0.23
C ALA A 334 -13.41 18.75 1.05
N ALA A 335 -13.71 17.47 1.28
CA ALA A 335 -13.11 16.70 2.37
C ALA A 335 -11.59 16.58 2.20
N ALA A 336 -11.10 16.34 0.99
CA ALA A 336 -9.66 16.29 0.70
C ALA A 336 -8.99 17.64 0.97
N ASP A 337 -9.57 18.77 0.55
CA ASP A 337 -9.06 20.12 0.82
C ASP A 337 -9.03 20.45 2.31
N LEU A 338 -10.02 20.00 3.06
CA LEU A 338 -10.01 20.13 4.52
C LEU A 338 -8.79 19.43 5.14
N HIS A 339 -8.51 18.19 4.70
CA HIS A 339 -7.38 17.42 5.24
C HIS A 339 -6.02 17.92 4.75
N VAL A 340 -5.94 18.49 3.54
CA VAL A 340 -4.75 19.22 3.06
C VAL A 340 -4.43 20.38 4.02
N ARG A 341 -5.42 21.21 4.38
CA ARG A 341 -5.22 22.31 5.32
C ARG A 341 -4.81 21.81 6.73
N LYS A 342 -5.44 20.74 7.21
CA LYS A 342 -5.07 20.10 8.50
C LYS A 342 -3.64 19.58 8.49
N GLY A 343 -3.17 19.05 7.36
CA GLY A 343 -1.79 18.58 7.15
C GLY A 343 -0.76 19.69 6.95
N GLY A 344 -1.15 20.95 7.12
CA GLY A 344 -0.27 22.13 7.01
C GLY A 344 -0.07 22.62 5.57
N GLY A 345 -0.96 22.25 4.65
CA GLY A 345 -0.94 22.77 3.27
C GLY A 345 -1.34 24.24 3.20
N GLY A 346 -0.63 25.01 2.39
CA GLY A 346 -0.88 26.44 2.15
C GLY A 346 -1.83 26.70 0.97
N THR A 347 -2.02 25.72 0.09
CA THR A 347 -2.84 25.87 -1.12
C THR A 347 -4.24 25.29 -0.95
N SER A 348 -5.25 25.96 -1.51
CA SER A 348 -6.61 25.44 -1.53
C SER A 348 -6.84 24.35 -2.58
N ASN A 349 -5.88 24.14 -3.50
CA ASN A 349 -5.98 23.22 -4.64
C ASN A 349 -4.70 22.39 -4.80
N LEU A 350 -4.51 21.41 -3.91
CA LEU A 350 -3.38 20.49 -4.04
C LEU A 350 -3.45 19.69 -5.36
N PHE A 351 -4.66 19.29 -5.76
CA PHE A 351 -4.90 18.45 -6.94
C PHE A 351 -5.21 19.30 -8.16
N ASN A 352 -4.31 19.28 -9.17
CA ASN A 352 -4.51 19.98 -10.44
C ASN A 352 -5.49 19.23 -11.35
N PHE A 353 -5.50 17.89 -11.28
CA PHE A 353 -6.31 17.02 -12.10
C PHE A 353 -7.18 16.12 -11.22
N VAL A 354 -8.36 15.77 -11.73
CA VAL A 354 -9.28 14.81 -11.12
C VAL A 354 -9.72 13.83 -12.18
N LEU A 355 -9.53 12.53 -11.95
CA LEU A 355 -10.11 11.50 -12.79
C LEU A 355 -11.49 11.13 -12.24
N ALA A 356 -12.53 11.31 -13.05
CA ALA A 356 -13.90 11.02 -12.71
C ALA A 356 -14.49 10.00 -13.69
N ASN A 357 -15.11 8.94 -13.16
CA ASN A 357 -15.72 7.92 -14.02
C ASN A 357 -16.98 8.44 -14.69
N ARG A 358 -17.10 8.22 -15.99
CA ARG A 358 -18.36 8.39 -16.70
C ARG A 358 -19.22 7.15 -16.42
N MET A 359 -20.40 7.36 -15.87
CA MET A 359 -21.34 6.26 -15.60
C MET A 359 -21.64 5.47 -16.88
N LEU A 360 -21.19 4.21 -16.93
CA LEU A 360 -21.35 3.31 -18.07
C LEU A 360 -22.74 2.67 -18.10
N PHE A 361 -23.29 2.37 -16.91
CA PHE A 361 -24.53 1.63 -16.78
C PHE A 361 -25.59 2.47 -16.08
N PRO A 362 -26.75 2.71 -16.74
CA PRO A 362 -27.83 3.52 -16.17
C PRO A 362 -28.60 2.83 -15.03
N PHE A 363 -28.31 1.54 -14.76
CA PHE A 363 -29.04 0.74 -13.77
C PHE A 363 -28.27 0.69 -12.44
N GLU A 364 -28.37 1.74 -11.64
CA GLU A 364 -27.72 1.84 -10.31
C GLU A 364 -28.00 0.62 -9.41
N LYS A 365 -29.20 0.04 -9.50
CA LYS A 365 -29.60 -1.13 -8.71
C LYS A 365 -28.86 -2.42 -9.04
N THR A 366 -28.14 -2.48 -10.15
CA THR A 366 -27.41 -3.68 -10.58
C THR A 366 -25.93 -3.67 -10.20
N VAL A 367 -25.43 -2.57 -9.62
CA VAL A 367 -24.01 -2.38 -9.28
C VAL A 367 -23.69 -2.74 -7.81
N GLY A 368 -24.52 -3.53 -7.16
CA GLY A 368 -24.36 -3.92 -5.77
C GLY A 368 -25.11 -3.01 -4.81
N THR A 369 -24.62 -2.87 -3.57
CA THR A 369 -25.30 -2.13 -2.50
C THR A 369 -25.06 -0.62 -2.50
N PHE A 370 -24.10 -0.15 -3.29
CA PHE A 370 -23.70 1.27 -3.31
C PHE A 370 -23.92 1.87 -4.71
N PRO A 371 -24.43 3.12 -4.79
CA PRO A 371 -24.57 3.84 -6.06
C PRO A 371 -23.21 4.32 -6.57
N TYR A 372 -23.19 4.77 -7.83
CA TYR A 372 -22.05 5.48 -8.38
C TYR A 372 -21.76 6.77 -7.60
N LEU A 373 -20.47 7.12 -7.49
CA LEU A 373 -20.09 8.44 -7.03
C LEU A 373 -20.54 9.45 -8.10
N ARG A 374 -21.50 10.30 -7.75
CA ARG A 374 -22.06 11.29 -8.68
C ARG A 374 -21.13 12.47 -8.82
N GLU A 375 -21.03 12.98 -10.03
CA GLU A 375 -20.38 14.25 -10.31
C GLU A 375 -21.38 15.40 -10.17
N ASP A 376 -20.93 16.56 -9.68
CA ASP A 376 -21.61 17.81 -9.90
C ASP A 376 -21.05 18.42 -11.19
N PRO A 377 -21.90 18.85 -12.16
CA PRO A 377 -21.47 19.30 -13.48
C PRO A 377 -20.67 20.60 -13.51
N GLN A 378 -20.43 21.24 -12.38
CA GLN A 378 -19.72 22.54 -12.34
C GLN A 378 -18.23 22.37 -12.08
N GLU A 379 -17.40 22.74 -13.06
CA GLU A 379 -15.97 23.00 -12.84
C GLU A 379 -15.81 24.09 -11.78
N LYS A 380 -15.42 23.72 -10.57
CA LYS A 380 -15.10 24.67 -9.50
C LYS A 380 -13.62 24.58 -9.16
N ASN A 381 -13.04 25.75 -8.94
CA ASN A 381 -11.74 25.94 -8.30
C ASN A 381 -10.49 25.63 -9.14
N GLY A 382 -10.52 25.76 -10.48
CA GLY A 382 -9.29 25.66 -11.30
C GLY A 382 -8.68 24.26 -11.39
N ARG A 383 -9.48 23.20 -11.13
CA ARG A 383 -9.10 21.80 -11.34
C ARG A 383 -9.55 21.33 -12.72
N HIS A 384 -8.69 20.56 -13.39
CA HIS A 384 -9.06 19.87 -14.62
C HIS A 384 -9.73 18.54 -14.30
N ILE A 385 -11.05 18.43 -14.52
CA ILE A 385 -11.78 17.18 -14.36
C ILE A 385 -11.76 16.42 -15.68
N ILE A 386 -11.06 15.29 -15.69
CA ILE A 386 -10.99 14.38 -16.84
C ILE A 386 -12.05 13.29 -16.64
N LYS A 387 -13.08 13.32 -17.49
CA LYS A 387 -14.17 12.35 -17.48
C LYS A 387 -13.89 11.23 -18.48
N GLY A 388 -13.86 9.99 -17.99
CA GLY A 388 -13.57 8.83 -18.82
C GLY A 388 -14.31 7.58 -18.38
N GLU A 389 -14.21 6.54 -19.18
CA GLU A 389 -14.73 5.21 -18.86
C GLU A 389 -13.66 4.47 -18.03
N PHE A 390 -13.61 4.80 -16.73
CA PHE A 390 -12.64 4.24 -15.81
C PHE A 390 -13.14 3.02 -15.03
N GLU A 391 -14.37 2.58 -15.23
CA GLU A 391 -14.91 1.37 -14.62
C GLU A 391 -14.58 0.14 -15.48
N ASP A 392 -14.12 -0.94 -14.83
CA ASP A 392 -13.93 -2.24 -15.47
C ASP A 392 -15.30 -2.85 -15.81
N ALA A 393 -15.50 -3.19 -17.09
CA ALA A 393 -16.77 -3.71 -17.60
C ALA A 393 -17.15 -5.08 -17.01
N TRP A 394 -16.17 -5.87 -16.55
CA TRP A 394 -16.35 -7.22 -16.00
C TRP A 394 -16.33 -7.23 -14.47
N SER A 395 -15.63 -6.30 -13.86
CA SER A 395 -15.47 -6.19 -12.41
C SER A 395 -16.09 -4.89 -11.91
N ARG A 396 -17.43 -4.84 -11.89
CA ARG A 396 -18.22 -3.66 -11.58
C ARG A 396 -17.76 -2.98 -10.28
N GLY A 397 -17.64 -1.65 -10.35
CA GLY A 397 -17.14 -0.83 -9.25
C GLY A 397 -15.63 -0.85 -9.07
N GLN A 398 -14.89 -1.61 -9.88
CA GLN A 398 -13.44 -1.59 -9.93
C GLN A 398 -12.96 -0.67 -11.06
N HIS A 399 -11.75 -0.11 -10.91
CA HIS A 399 -11.14 0.67 -11.97
C HIS A 399 -10.62 -0.23 -13.09
N ASP A 400 -10.91 0.16 -14.33
CA ASP A 400 -10.15 -0.30 -15.50
C ASP A 400 -8.73 0.22 -15.39
N GLY A 401 -7.80 -0.72 -15.21
CA GLY A 401 -6.38 -0.40 -15.01
C GLY A 401 -5.76 0.24 -16.24
N ASP A 402 -6.11 -0.23 -17.43
CA ASP A 402 -5.54 0.25 -18.69
C ASP A 402 -6.01 1.67 -19.03
N ALA A 403 -7.30 1.95 -18.91
CA ALA A 403 -7.85 3.27 -19.13
C ALA A 403 -7.30 4.28 -18.11
N THR A 404 -7.27 3.91 -16.83
CA THR A 404 -6.75 4.78 -15.76
C THR A 404 -5.25 5.03 -15.92
N ALA A 405 -4.45 3.99 -16.21
CA ALA A 405 -3.01 4.14 -16.43
C ALA A 405 -2.70 4.99 -17.65
N ALA A 406 -3.46 4.84 -18.75
CA ALA A 406 -3.30 5.66 -19.95
C ALA A 406 -3.55 7.15 -19.65
N ALA A 407 -4.62 7.46 -18.90
CA ALA A 407 -4.93 8.84 -18.49
C ALA A 407 -3.80 9.42 -17.61
N LEU A 408 -3.31 8.69 -16.60
CA LEU A 408 -2.21 9.12 -15.74
C LEU A 408 -0.94 9.38 -16.52
N LEU A 409 -0.56 8.51 -17.47
CA LEU A 409 0.64 8.67 -18.27
C LEU A 409 0.51 9.84 -19.27
N LYS A 410 -0.67 10.08 -19.83
CA LYS A 410 -0.96 11.25 -20.68
C LYS A 410 -0.78 12.55 -19.88
N ILE A 411 -1.29 12.61 -18.65
CA ILE A 411 -1.08 13.77 -17.75
C ILE A 411 0.42 13.92 -17.43
N ALA A 412 1.12 12.84 -17.12
CA ALA A 412 2.56 12.87 -16.80
C ALA A 412 3.43 13.32 -17.97
N SER A 413 2.96 13.17 -19.20
CA SER A 413 3.66 13.62 -20.43
C SER A 413 3.37 15.07 -20.81
N GLY A 414 2.41 15.71 -20.14
CA GLY A 414 1.98 17.08 -20.48
C GLY A 414 0.95 17.17 -21.62
N ASP A 415 0.48 16.03 -22.13
CA ASP A 415 -0.44 15.95 -23.28
C ASP A 415 -1.93 16.08 -22.87
N ALA A 416 -2.20 16.48 -21.63
CA ALA A 416 -3.56 16.49 -21.07
C ALA A 416 -4.42 17.71 -21.45
N SER A 417 -3.93 18.62 -22.33
CA SER A 417 -4.64 19.85 -22.70
C SER A 417 -5.83 19.65 -23.67
N ASP A 418 -6.01 18.43 -24.22
CA ASP A 418 -7.02 18.15 -25.27
C ASP A 418 -7.92 16.92 -24.97
N ALA A 419 -8.28 16.67 -23.70
CA ALA A 419 -9.14 15.54 -23.35
C ALA A 419 -10.45 15.97 -22.67
#